data_542abe458212212a40f0ccb3e6668d83
#
_entry.id   542abe458212212a40f0ccb3e6668d83
#
_cell.length_a   1.000
_cell.length_b   1.000
_cell.length_c   1.000
_cell.angle_alpha   90.00
_cell.angle_beta   90.00
_cell.angle_gamma   90.00
#
_symmetry.space_group_name_H-M   'P 1'
#
loop_
_entity.id
_entity.type
_entity.pdbx_description
1 polymer ?
#
loop_
_entity_poly.entity_id
_entity_poly.type
_entity_poly.pdbx_seq_one_letter_code
_entity_poly.pdbx_strand_id
1 'polypeptide(L)'
;VTSDTIEKGDIVWIEYDAWTVNPNGTSTLFDTTHDEVAKKEGKFDEKKVYIEVPVVVGRGRLFEGLEASLVGAKVGETIEVLIPPERGAGVRDPRLVELRTEREFLRQEISPEVGLEVSISGKHGVVTAASAGRVRVDFNNPLAGKTLKYAVKATRKAKTPEERVRAVIDMDYGLADQFKLDLKGGSAEVHLPDVCKTDEKWFVSKFRVVADLRELSDLKTIRFIEEYEKKETKAEPKAEAKEAKVPAKAAKEALPVEAATKKPRKRATATKAKPAGKARTEEELPASEKAPEEL
;
A
#
# COMPACT_ATOMS: atom_id res chain seq x y z
N VAL A 1 -25.07 3.25 -31.24
CA VAL A 1 -25.76 3.24 -29.94
C VAL A 1 -24.85 2.48 -29.01
N THR A 2 -24.03 3.16 -28.23
CA THR A 2 -23.19 2.55 -27.19
C THR A 2 -24.14 1.95 -26.16
N SER A 3 -24.11 0.63 -26.00
CA SER A 3 -24.88 -0.08 -24.99
C SER A 3 -24.46 0.43 -23.60
N ASP A 4 -25.43 0.83 -22.79
CA ASP A 4 -25.19 1.18 -21.37
C ASP A 4 -24.93 -0.08 -20.52
N THR A 5 -24.89 -1.26 -21.15
CA THR A 5 -24.58 -2.54 -20.53
C THR A 5 -23.06 -2.72 -20.43
N ILE A 6 -22.60 -3.22 -19.30
CA ILE A 6 -21.19 -3.45 -19.01
C ILE A 6 -20.78 -4.82 -19.53
N GLU A 7 -19.71 -4.86 -20.31
CA GLU A 7 -19.13 -6.07 -20.89
C GLU A 7 -17.72 -6.33 -20.34
N LYS A 8 -17.21 -7.54 -20.53
CA LYS A 8 -15.83 -7.86 -20.21
C LYS A 8 -14.87 -7.05 -21.08
N GLY A 9 -13.85 -6.47 -20.46
CA GLY A 9 -12.89 -5.56 -21.11
C GLY A 9 -13.30 -4.10 -21.07
N ASP A 10 -14.50 -3.79 -20.61
CA ASP A 10 -14.90 -2.39 -20.41
C ASP A 10 -14.16 -1.77 -19.25
N ILE A 11 -13.83 -0.50 -19.39
CA ILE A 11 -13.35 0.33 -18.31
C ILE A 11 -14.53 1.14 -17.78
N VAL A 12 -14.84 0.95 -16.52
CA VAL A 12 -15.93 1.63 -15.82
C VAL A 12 -15.42 2.30 -14.56
N TRP A 13 -16.02 3.41 -14.17
CA TRP A 13 -15.82 4.01 -12.84
C TRP A 13 -16.90 3.47 -11.93
N ILE A 14 -16.50 3.04 -10.76
CA ILE A 14 -17.40 2.49 -9.76
C ILE A 14 -17.35 3.29 -8.46
N GLU A 15 -18.48 3.46 -7.85
CA GLU A 15 -18.68 3.82 -6.46
C GLU A 15 -19.12 2.58 -5.71
N TYR A 16 -18.65 2.37 -4.51
CA TYR A 16 -19.03 1.21 -3.72
C TYR A 16 -18.92 1.44 -2.22
N ASP A 17 -19.70 0.64 -1.50
CA ASP A 17 -19.56 0.42 -0.08
C ASP A 17 -19.36 -1.07 0.16
N ALA A 18 -18.42 -1.43 1.03
CA ALA A 18 -18.01 -2.81 1.22
C ALA A 18 -17.96 -3.20 2.70
N TRP A 19 -18.68 -4.26 3.04
CA TRP A 19 -18.77 -4.79 4.40
C TRP A 19 -18.33 -6.24 4.47
N THR A 20 -17.76 -6.62 5.61
CA THR A 20 -17.68 -8.03 6.01
C THR A 20 -18.93 -8.42 6.76
N VAL A 21 -19.50 -9.57 6.44
CA VAL A 21 -20.67 -10.12 7.12
C VAL A 21 -20.21 -11.14 8.16
N ASN A 22 -20.52 -10.90 9.42
CA ASN A 22 -20.19 -11.81 10.52
C ASN A 22 -21.23 -12.94 10.62
N PRO A 23 -20.89 -14.10 11.24
CA PRO A 23 -21.83 -15.20 11.44
C PRO A 23 -23.09 -14.86 12.24
N ASN A 24 -23.00 -13.82 13.07
CA ASN A 24 -24.14 -13.30 13.85
C ASN A 24 -25.06 -12.36 13.03
N GLY A 25 -24.81 -12.19 11.72
CA GLY A 25 -25.57 -11.31 10.84
C GLY A 25 -25.21 -9.84 10.90
N THR A 26 -24.28 -9.44 11.77
CA THR A 26 -23.78 -8.05 11.78
C THR A 26 -22.82 -7.80 10.64
N SER A 27 -22.86 -6.59 10.09
CA SER A 27 -21.94 -6.17 9.03
C SER A 27 -20.98 -5.12 9.56
N THR A 28 -19.71 -5.20 9.14
CA THR A 28 -18.67 -4.23 9.51
C THR A 28 -18.08 -3.65 8.24
N LEU A 29 -18.16 -2.34 8.07
CA LEU A 29 -17.56 -1.63 6.94
C LEU A 29 -16.05 -1.84 6.94
N PHE A 30 -15.46 -2.24 5.81
CA PHE A 30 -14.02 -2.33 5.66
C PHE A 30 -13.47 -1.42 4.57
N ASP A 31 -14.29 -1.03 3.58
CA ASP A 31 -13.90 -0.10 2.52
C ASP A 31 -15.11 0.63 1.94
N THR A 32 -14.93 1.85 1.44
CA THR A 32 -15.97 2.67 0.78
C THR A 32 -15.34 3.76 -0.06
N THR A 33 -16.05 4.18 -1.11
CA THR A 33 -15.76 5.39 -1.92
C THR A 33 -16.53 6.61 -1.44
N HIS A 34 -17.43 6.47 -0.42
CA HIS A 34 -18.25 7.55 0.11
C HIS A 34 -17.74 8.02 1.47
N ASP A 35 -17.35 9.28 1.57
CA ASP A 35 -16.86 9.88 2.81
C ASP A 35 -17.93 9.95 3.91
N GLU A 36 -19.19 10.16 3.54
CA GLU A 36 -20.32 10.19 4.48
C GLU A 36 -20.53 8.82 5.16
N VAL A 37 -20.40 7.73 4.38
CA VAL A 37 -20.51 6.36 4.90
C VAL A 37 -19.35 6.05 5.82
N ALA A 38 -18.12 6.44 5.42
CA ALA A 38 -16.94 6.28 6.26
C ALA A 38 -17.06 7.01 7.60
N LYS A 39 -17.57 8.25 7.60
CA LYS A 39 -17.81 9.05 8.81
C LYS A 39 -18.86 8.42 9.71
N LYS A 40 -19.97 7.95 9.14
CA LYS A 40 -21.06 7.30 9.87
C LYS A 40 -20.61 6.02 10.57
N GLU A 41 -19.77 5.23 9.92
CA GLU A 41 -19.25 3.96 10.44
C GLU A 41 -17.96 4.12 11.27
N GLY A 42 -17.50 5.37 11.49
CA GLY A 42 -16.28 5.65 12.27
C GLY A 42 -14.99 5.14 11.62
N LYS A 43 -14.97 5.02 10.29
CA LYS A 43 -13.84 4.54 9.47
C LYS A 43 -13.28 5.63 8.56
N PHE A 44 -13.59 6.88 8.85
CA PHE A 44 -13.08 8.00 8.05
C PHE A 44 -11.57 8.19 8.24
N ASP A 45 -10.86 8.27 7.12
CA ASP A 45 -9.42 8.54 7.08
C ASP A 45 -9.18 9.82 6.26
N GLU A 46 -8.60 10.85 6.88
CA GLU A 46 -8.27 12.14 6.22
C GLU A 46 -7.26 11.99 5.06
N LYS A 47 -6.48 10.91 5.05
CA LYS A 47 -5.50 10.66 3.99
C LYS A 47 -6.09 9.95 2.78
N LYS A 48 -7.27 9.34 2.93
CA LYS A 48 -7.96 8.64 1.85
C LYS A 48 -8.81 9.61 1.05
N VAL A 49 -8.65 9.57 -0.27
CA VAL A 49 -9.52 10.31 -1.20
C VAL A 49 -10.74 9.45 -1.51
N TYR A 50 -11.92 9.97 -1.22
CA TYR A 50 -13.20 9.30 -1.45
C TYR A 50 -13.77 9.74 -2.80
N ILE A 51 -13.49 8.99 -3.84
CA ILE A 51 -13.92 9.23 -5.22
C ILE A 51 -14.26 7.92 -5.91
N GLU A 52 -14.95 8.01 -7.05
CA GLU A 52 -15.14 6.88 -7.95
C GLU A 52 -13.80 6.30 -8.42
N VAL A 53 -13.72 4.98 -8.51
CA VAL A 53 -12.49 4.27 -8.86
C VAL A 53 -12.64 3.65 -10.25
N PRO A 54 -11.72 3.91 -11.19
CA PRO A 54 -11.72 3.24 -12.48
C PRO A 54 -11.29 1.79 -12.33
N VAL A 55 -12.02 0.88 -13.00
CA VAL A 55 -11.73 -0.56 -13.00
C VAL A 55 -11.94 -1.15 -14.39
N VAL A 56 -11.18 -2.20 -14.72
CA VAL A 56 -11.38 -3.00 -15.92
C VAL A 56 -12.15 -4.25 -15.54
N VAL A 57 -13.31 -4.44 -16.16
CA VAL A 57 -14.18 -5.57 -15.84
C VAL A 57 -13.66 -6.85 -16.48
N GLY A 58 -13.60 -7.94 -15.71
CA GLY A 58 -13.19 -9.26 -16.18
C GLY A 58 -11.69 -9.49 -16.31
N ARG A 59 -10.87 -8.73 -15.56
CA ARG A 59 -9.39 -8.82 -15.55
C ARG A 59 -8.79 -9.27 -14.22
N GLY A 60 -9.61 -9.73 -13.28
CA GLY A 60 -9.16 -10.19 -11.97
C GLY A 60 -8.64 -9.06 -11.08
N ARG A 61 -9.00 -7.81 -11.35
CA ARG A 61 -8.64 -6.66 -10.50
C ARG A 61 -9.60 -6.48 -9.32
N LEU A 62 -10.79 -7.05 -9.43
CA LEU A 62 -11.79 -7.12 -8.37
C LEU A 62 -11.94 -8.57 -7.92
N PHE A 63 -12.62 -8.78 -6.81
CA PHE A 63 -13.02 -10.12 -6.40
C PHE A 63 -13.92 -10.75 -7.50
N GLU A 64 -13.73 -12.03 -7.75
CA GLU A 64 -14.46 -12.75 -8.81
C GLU A 64 -15.97 -12.57 -8.72
N GLY A 65 -16.51 -12.64 -7.48
CA GLY A 65 -17.94 -12.44 -7.25
C GLY A 65 -18.42 -11.03 -7.61
N LEU A 66 -17.60 -10.00 -7.39
CA LEU A 66 -17.89 -8.62 -7.72
C LEU A 66 -17.81 -8.39 -9.24
N GLU A 67 -16.77 -8.89 -9.88
CA GLU A 67 -16.64 -8.79 -11.35
C GLU A 67 -17.82 -9.47 -12.07
N ALA A 68 -18.22 -10.64 -11.60
CA ALA A 68 -19.34 -11.36 -12.18
C ALA A 68 -20.67 -10.60 -12.06
N SER A 69 -20.85 -9.82 -11.00
CA SER A 69 -22.06 -9.00 -10.81
C SER A 69 -22.09 -7.76 -11.70
N LEU A 70 -20.92 -7.22 -12.07
CA LEU A 70 -20.83 -6.06 -12.96
C LEU A 70 -21.07 -6.42 -14.41
N VAL A 71 -20.72 -7.65 -14.83
CA VAL A 71 -20.94 -8.09 -16.22
C VAL A 71 -22.43 -8.22 -16.50
N GLY A 72 -22.94 -7.52 -17.51
CA GLY A 72 -24.35 -7.47 -17.88
C GLY A 72 -25.16 -6.42 -17.13
N ALA A 73 -24.60 -5.76 -16.13
CA ALA A 73 -25.25 -4.68 -15.41
C ALA A 73 -25.33 -3.40 -16.27
N LYS A 74 -26.21 -2.50 -15.89
CA LYS A 74 -26.35 -1.19 -16.55
C LYS A 74 -25.60 -0.12 -15.79
N VAL A 75 -25.00 0.78 -16.52
CA VAL A 75 -24.41 2.00 -15.95
C VAL A 75 -25.49 2.80 -15.22
N GLY A 76 -25.20 3.24 -14.01
CA GLY A 76 -26.12 3.98 -13.14
C GLY A 76 -26.97 3.11 -12.21
N GLU A 77 -26.98 1.80 -12.39
CA GLU A 77 -27.68 0.85 -11.52
C GLU A 77 -26.83 0.49 -10.29
N THR A 78 -27.45 0.50 -9.11
CA THR A 78 -26.83 0.01 -7.88
C THR A 78 -27.11 -1.47 -7.71
N ILE A 79 -26.05 -2.25 -7.53
CA ILE A 79 -26.11 -3.70 -7.37
C ILE A 79 -25.68 -4.05 -5.96
N GLU A 80 -26.48 -4.82 -5.24
CA GLU A 80 -26.06 -5.44 -4.00
C GLU A 80 -25.63 -6.88 -4.27
N VAL A 81 -24.44 -7.26 -3.83
CA VAL A 81 -23.91 -8.62 -4.01
C VAL A 81 -23.30 -9.14 -2.72
N LEU A 82 -23.60 -10.41 -2.43
CA LEU A 82 -22.95 -11.18 -1.36
C LEU A 82 -21.92 -12.11 -2.02
N ILE A 83 -20.68 -12.00 -1.57
CA ILE A 83 -19.56 -12.74 -2.13
C ILE A 83 -19.05 -13.70 -1.07
N PRO A 84 -19.21 -15.02 -1.27
CA PRO A 84 -18.67 -16.01 -0.36
C PRO A 84 -17.12 -16.02 -0.40
N PRO A 85 -16.46 -16.56 0.63
CA PRO A 85 -14.99 -16.52 0.73
C PRO A 85 -14.28 -17.04 -0.53
N GLU A 86 -14.79 -18.12 -1.14
CA GLU A 86 -14.16 -18.77 -2.30
C GLU A 86 -14.11 -17.88 -3.53
N ARG A 87 -15.09 -16.98 -3.70
CA ARG A 87 -15.18 -16.02 -4.80
C ARG A 87 -14.78 -14.59 -4.39
N GLY A 88 -14.33 -14.45 -3.15
CA GLY A 88 -13.84 -13.21 -2.56
C GLY A 88 -12.35 -13.29 -2.24
N ALA A 89 -12.00 -13.05 -0.98
CA ALA A 89 -10.62 -13.03 -0.51
C ALA A 89 -10.00 -14.42 -0.24
N GLY A 90 -10.70 -15.49 -0.62
CA GLY A 90 -10.30 -16.87 -0.40
C GLY A 90 -10.68 -17.42 0.97
N VAL A 91 -10.57 -18.73 1.11
CA VAL A 91 -10.75 -19.43 2.37
C VAL A 91 -9.52 -19.21 3.25
N ARG A 92 -9.72 -19.09 4.55
CA ARG A 92 -8.62 -18.97 5.50
C ARG A 92 -7.79 -20.26 5.56
N ASP A 93 -6.48 -20.17 5.34
CA ASP A 93 -5.55 -21.28 5.43
C ASP A 93 -4.94 -21.36 6.84
N PRO A 94 -5.20 -22.46 7.60
CA PRO A 94 -4.60 -22.65 8.92
C PRO A 94 -3.07 -22.71 8.90
N ARG A 95 -2.45 -23.06 7.76
CA ARG A 95 -0.98 -23.13 7.61
C ARG A 95 -0.32 -21.76 7.62
N LEU A 96 -1.08 -20.73 7.31
CA LEU A 96 -0.63 -19.33 7.37
C LEU A 96 -0.75 -18.74 8.78
N VAL A 97 -1.25 -19.50 9.76
CA VAL A 97 -1.24 -19.13 11.17
C VAL A 97 -0.02 -19.75 11.83
N GLU A 98 1.00 -18.94 12.07
CA GLU A 98 2.29 -19.38 12.57
C GLU A 98 2.48 -19.01 14.04
N LEU A 99 3.14 -19.91 14.79
CA LEU A 99 3.59 -19.64 16.15
C LEU A 99 5.04 -19.18 16.11
N ARG A 100 5.31 -17.98 16.60
CA ARG A 100 6.62 -17.35 16.64
C ARG A 100 7.08 -17.14 18.08
N THR A 101 8.38 -16.91 18.27
CA THR A 101 8.90 -16.56 19.60
C THR A 101 8.84 -15.05 19.79
N GLU A 102 8.49 -14.60 21.00
CA GLU A 102 8.47 -13.19 21.35
C GLU A 102 9.84 -12.50 21.12
N ARG A 103 10.92 -13.26 21.27
CA ARG A 103 12.28 -12.77 21.01
C ARG A 103 12.50 -12.30 19.57
N GLU A 104 11.80 -12.88 18.59
CA GLU A 104 11.90 -12.43 17.18
C GLU A 104 11.37 -11.01 17.00
N PHE A 105 10.32 -10.67 17.74
CA PHE A 105 9.72 -9.32 17.74
C PHE A 105 10.59 -8.33 18.51
N LEU A 106 11.06 -8.71 19.69
CA LEU A 106 11.91 -7.84 20.51
C LEU A 106 13.25 -7.48 19.83
N ARG A 107 13.79 -8.37 18.96
CA ARG A 107 14.98 -8.05 18.15
C ARG A 107 14.71 -6.97 17.11
N GLN A 108 13.46 -6.75 16.74
CA GLN A 108 13.01 -5.70 15.81
C GLN A 108 12.40 -4.51 16.58
N GLU A 109 12.58 -4.47 17.90
CA GLU A 109 12.03 -3.43 18.79
C GLU A 109 10.49 -3.35 18.74
N ILE A 110 9.83 -4.48 18.40
CA ILE A 110 8.37 -4.59 18.33
C ILE A 110 7.87 -5.27 19.61
N SER A 111 6.95 -4.63 20.33
CA SER A 111 6.19 -5.26 21.41
C SER A 111 4.94 -5.93 20.81
N PRO A 112 4.85 -7.28 20.81
CA PRO A 112 3.74 -7.95 20.14
C PRO A 112 2.47 -7.90 20.99
N GLU A 113 1.50 -7.11 20.55
CA GLU A 113 0.16 -7.02 21.13
C GLU A 113 -0.88 -7.62 20.19
N VAL A 114 -1.98 -8.14 20.75
CA VAL A 114 -3.09 -8.69 19.95
C VAL A 114 -3.71 -7.58 19.09
N GLY A 115 -3.81 -7.85 17.78
CA GLY A 115 -4.31 -6.89 16.80
C GLY A 115 -3.20 -6.07 16.12
N LEU A 116 -1.94 -6.17 16.57
CA LEU A 116 -0.83 -5.48 15.95
C LEU A 116 -0.52 -6.07 14.56
N GLU A 117 -0.45 -5.23 13.55
CA GLU A 117 0.06 -5.60 12.23
C GLU A 117 1.58 -5.67 12.25
N VAL A 118 2.12 -6.77 11.75
CA VAL A 118 3.57 -7.03 11.75
C VAL A 118 4.04 -7.50 10.39
N SER A 119 5.29 -7.16 10.07
CA SER A 119 5.96 -7.68 8.88
C SER A 119 7.17 -8.52 9.30
N ILE A 120 7.09 -9.82 9.07
CA ILE A 120 8.14 -10.77 9.45
C ILE A 120 8.61 -11.55 8.23
N SER A 121 9.91 -11.50 7.96
CA SER A 121 10.52 -12.18 6.81
C SER A 121 9.83 -11.84 5.47
N GLY A 122 9.41 -10.58 5.31
CA GLY A 122 8.72 -10.11 4.10
C GLY A 122 7.24 -10.52 3.99
N LYS A 123 6.68 -11.18 5.01
CA LYS A 123 5.26 -11.51 5.10
C LYS A 123 4.57 -10.56 6.06
N HIS A 124 3.43 -10.00 5.64
CA HIS A 124 2.57 -9.18 6.50
C HIS A 124 1.54 -10.06 7.19
N GLY A 125 1.32 -9.83 8.48
CA GLY A 125 0.34 -10.58 9.26
C GLY A 125 -0.13 -9.80 10.47
N VAL A 126 -1.10 -10.36 11.19
CA VAL A 126 -1.69 -9.77 12.39
C VAL A 126 -1.45 -10.70 13.58
N VAL A 127 -1.02 -10.13 14.70
CA VAL A 127 -0.89 -10.85 15.96
C VAL A 127 -2.26 -11.22 16.49
N THR A 128 -2.55 -12.53 16.63
CA THR A 128 -3.84 -13.04 17.13
C THR A 128 -3.79 -13.49 18.58
N ALA A 129 -2.61 -13.79 19.11
CA ALA A 129 -2.38 -14.09 20.52
C ALA A 129 -0.91 -13.82 20.88
N ALA A 130 -0.65 -13.33 22.07
CA ALA A 130 0.66 -13.18 22.66
C ALA A 130 0.61 -13.62 24.13
N SER A 131 1.32 -14.69 24.48
CA SER A 131 1.40 -15.19 25.84
C SER A 131 2.57 -16.13 26.05
N ALA A 132 3.12 -16.15 27.26
CA ALA A 132 4.19 -17.06 27.69
C ALA A 132 5.39 -17.12 26.73
N GLY A 133 5.82 -15.96 26.20
CA GLY A 133 6.96 -15.87 25.30
C GLY A 133 6.70 -16.39 23.87
N ARG A 134 5.43 -16.68 23.55
CA ARG A 134 4.98 -17.13 22.23
C ARG A 134 3.96 -16.17 21.64
N VAL A 135 4.07 -15.93 20.36
CA VAL A 135 3.20 -15.01 19.60
C VAL A 135 2.61 -15.79 18.43
N ARG A 136 1.28 -15.79 18.32
CA ARG A 136 0.59 -16.38 17.19
C ARG A 136 0.32 -15.25 16.18
N VAL A 137 0.84 -15.41 14.97
CA VAL A 137 0.65 -14.46 13.88
C VAL A 137 -0.14 -15.13 12.77
N ASP A 138 -1.16 -14.45 12.30
CA ASP A 138 -1.96 -14.84 11.15
C ASP A 138 -1.52 -14.05 9.92
N PHE A 139 -0.95 -14.74 8.94
CA PHE A 139 -0.51 -14.19 7.67
C PHE A 139 -1.56 -14.31 6.55
N ASN A 140 -2.77 -14.77 6.86
CA ASN A 140 -3.88 -14.76 5.92
C ASN A 140 -4.27 -13.32 5.54
N ASN A 141 -4.86 -13.16 4.35
CA ASN A 141 -5.54 -11.92 4.02
C ASN A 141 -6.56 -11.58 5.11
N PRO A 142 -6.64 -10.33 5.61
CA PRO A 142 -7.59 -9.93 6.66
C PRO A 142 -9.06 -10.23 6.35
N LEU A 143 -9.39 -10.35 5.05
CA LEU A 143 -10.73 -10.68 4.57
C LEU A 143 -10.94 -12.19 4.30
N ALA A 144 -9.88 -13.01 4.38
CA ALA A 144 -9.99 -14.45 4.11
C ALA A 144 -10.96 -15.15 5.08
N GLY A 145 -11.78 -16.03 4.54
CA GLY A 145 -12.80 -16.75 5.28
C GLY A 145 -14.04 -15.94 5.65
N LYS A 146 -14.12 -14.67 5.22
CA LYS A 146 -15.27 -13.80 5.48
C LYS A 146 -16.16 -13.70 4.24
N THR A 147 -17.46 -13.68 4.45
CA THR A 147 -18.43 -13.29 3.41
C THR A 147 -18.40 -11.77 3.28
N LEU A 148 -18.29 -11.28 2.05
CA LEU A 148 -18.26 -9.85 1.74
C LEU A 148 -19.62 -9.42 1.18
N LYS A 149 -20.11 -8.26 1.60
CA LYS A 149 -21.27 -7.59 1.03
C LYS A 149 -20.78 -6.32 0.35
N TYR A 150 -21.15 -6.17 -0.92
CA TYR A 150 -20.90 -4.95 -1.68
C TYR A 150 -22.23 -4.34 -2.12
N ALA A 151 -22.32 -3.02 -1.99
CA ALA A 151 -23.24 -2.19 -2.75
C ALA A 151 -22.38 -1.42 -3.74
N VAL A 152 -22.49 -1.75 -5.04
CA VAL A 152 -21.64 -1.18 -6.09
C VAL A 152 -22.50 -0.55 -7.17
N LYS A 153 -22.06 0.59 -7.70
CA LYS A 153 -22.69 1.30 -8.80
C LYS A 153 -21.63 1.71 -9.80
N ALA A 154 -21.79 1.30 -11.06
CA ALA A 154 -20.99 1.84 -12.14
C ALA A 154 -21.56 3.21 -12.52
N THR A 155 -20.80 4.27 -12.32
CA THR A 155 -21.24 5.66 -12.58
C THR A 155 -21.14 6.02 -14.04
N ARG A 156 -20.08 5.55 -14.71
CA ARG A 156 -19.82 5.82 -16.13
C ARG A 156 -18.92 4.74 -16.74
N LYS A 157 -18.93 4.66 -18.06
CA LYS A 157 -18.10 3.75 -18.89
C LYS A 157 -17.22 4.60 -19.80
N ALA A 158 -15.96 4.23 -19.96
CA ALA A 158 -15.05 4.89 -20.90
C ALA A 158 -15.52 4.72 -22.33
N LYS A 159 -15.83 5.82 -23.01
CA LYS A 159 -16.36 5.85 -24.37
C LYS A 159 -15.31 6.22 -25.41
N THR A 160 -14.35 7.06 -25.02
CA THR A 160 -13.33 7.54 -25.93
C THR A 160 -11.96 6.89 -25.67
N PRO A 161 -11.09 6.81 -26.67
CA PRO A 161 -9.72 6.33 -26.46
C PRO A 161 -8.96 7.14 -25.40
N GLU A 162 -9.20 8.45 -25.32
CA GLU A 162 -8.58 9.32 -24.34
C GLU A 162 -9.02 8.95 -22.92
N GLU A 163 -10.33 8.75 -22.70
CA GLU A 163 -10.85 8.31 -21.40
C GLU A 163 -10.24 6.96 -20.97
N ARG A 164 -10.06 6.02 -21.92
CA ARG A 164 -9.42 4.73 -21.65
C ARG A 164 -7.97 4.92 -21.20
N VAL A 165 -7.20 5.75 -21.90
CA VAL A 165 -5.80 6.03 -21.52
C VAL A 165 -5.73 6.68 -20.14
N ARG A 166 -6.57 7.69 -19.87
CA ARG A 166 -6.63 8.34 -18.56
C ARG A 166 -6.99 7.35 -17.46
N ALA A 167 -8.01 6.53 -17.67
CA ALA A 167 -8.43 5.54 -16.69
C ALA A 167 -7.33 4.52 -16.37
N VAL A 168 -6.58 4.04 -17.38
CA VAL A 168 -5.45 3.13 -17.17
C VAL A 168 -4.34 3.79 -16.36
N ILE A 169 -4.00 5.05 -16.68
CA ILE A 169 -3.00 5.80 -15.91
C ILE A 169 -3.48 5.96 -14.46
N ASP A 170 -4.75 6.26 -14.27
CA ASP A 170 -5.33 6.47 -12.94
C ASP A 170 -5.33 5.17 -12.10
N MET A 171 -5.71 4.05 -12.71
CA MET A 171 -5.70 2.73 -12.05
C MET A 171 -4.31 2.30 -11.58
N ASP A 172 -3.27 2.54 -12.39
CA ASP A 172 -1.94 1.96 -12.15
C ASP A 172 -1.01 2.90 -11.40
N TYR A 173 -1.19 4.21 -11.60
CA TYR A 173 -0.33 5.22 -10.99
C TYR A 173 -1.10 6.24 -10.16
N GLY A 174 -2.27 6.69 -10.65
CA GLY A 174 -2.99 7.85 -10.15
C GLY A 174 -2.55 9.14 -10.85
N LEU A 175 -3.10 10.29 -10.43
CA LEU A 175 -2.77 11.61 -10.95
C LEU A 175 -3.00 11.77 -12.47
N ALA A 176 -3.93 11.01 -13.07
CA ALA A 176 -4.17 11.00 -14.51
C ALA A 176 -4.46 12.40 -15.10
N ASP A 177 -5.04 13.30 -14.31
CA ASP A 177 -5.35 14.67 -14.72
C ASP A 177 -4.11 15.52 -14.98
N GLN A 178 -2.96 15.17 -14.41
CA GLN A 178 -1.70 15.89 -14.60
C GLN A 178 -0.99 15.50 -15.91
N PHE A 179 -1.43 14.40 -16.56
CA PHE A 179 -0.86 13.95 -17.82
C PHE A 179 -1.55 14.65 -18.99
N LYS A 180 -0.75 15.24 -19.89
CA LYS A 180 -1.26 15.74 -21.16
C LYS A 180 -1.23 14.63 -22.20
N LEU A 181 -2.34 14.42 -22.88
CA LEU A 181 -2.50 13.34 -23.86
C LEU A 181 -2.70 13.93 -25.26
N ASP A 182 -1.98 13.41 -26.23
CA ASP A 182 -2.17 13.68 -27.66
C ASP A 182 -2.34 12.34 -28.37
N LEU A 183 -3.55 12.10 -28.88
CA LEU A 183 -3.90 10.86 -29.57
C LEU A 183 -4.13 11.14 -31.06
N LYS A 184 -3.28 10.56 -31.92
CA LYS A 184 -3.36 10.72 -33.37
C LYS A 184 -3.08 9.41 -34.09
N GLY A 185 -3.96 9.01 -34.99
CA GLY A 185 -3.71 7.91 -35.92
C GLY A 185 -3.32 6.56 -35.31
N GLY A 186 -3.88 6.22 -34.11
CA GLY A 186 -3.52 5.01 -33.38
C GLY A 186 -2.23 5.09 -32.60
N SER A 187 -1.69 6.29 -32.39
CA SER A 187 -0.56 6.59 -31.51
C SER A 187 -1.01 7.47 -30.36
N ALA A 188 -0.50 7.22 -29.18
CA ALA A 188 -0.66 8.07 -28.02
C ALA A 188 0.69 8.67 -27.62
N GLU A 189 0.74 9.99 -27.50
CA GLU A 189 1.82 10.73 -26.89
C GLU A 189 1.35 11.17 -25.50
N VAL A 190 2.06 10.70 -24.50
CA VAL A 190 1.72 10.91 -23.07
C VAL A 190 2.82 11.76 -22.47
N HIS A 191 2.54 13.04 -22.26
CA HIS A 191 3.47 13.97 -21.62
C HIS A 191 3.41 13.78 -20.11
N LEU A 192 4.55 13.45 -19.52
CA LEU A 192 4.68 13.17 -18.12
C LEU A 192 4.75 14.46 -17.29
N PRO A 193 4.02 14.56 -16.19
CA PRO A 193 4.19 15.65 -15.24
C PRO A 193 5.55 15.58 -14.54
N ASP A 194 6.03 16.72 -14.04
CA ASP A 194 7.36 16.82 -13.40
C ASP A 194 7.54 15.84 -12.24
N VAL A 195 6.48 15.51 -11.52
CA VAL A 195 6.52 14.56 -10.40
C VAL A 195 7.00 13.18 -10.84
N CYS A 196 6.66 12.75 -12.06
CA CYS A 196 7.06 11.43 -12.58
C CYS A 196 8.57 11.28 -12.78
N LYS A 197 9.31 12.39 -12.89
CA LYS A 197 10.77 12.37 -13.15
C LYS A 197 11.57 11.80 -11.99
N THR A 198 11.03 11.86 -10.77
CA THR A 198 11.72 11.43 -9.54
C THR A 198 10.90 10.46 -8.70
N ASP A 199 9.68 10.12 -9.11
CA ASP A 199 8.79 9.25 -8.35
C ASP A 199 9.08 7.77 -8.66
N GLU A 200 9.58 7.04 -7.66
CA GLU A 200 9.83 5.59 -7.75
C GLU A 200 8.56 4.81 -8.09
N LYS A 201 7.39 5.26 -7.62
CA LYS A 201 6.10 4.64 -7.95
C LYS A 201 5.85 4.67 -9.45
N TRP A 202 6.16 5.78 -10.13
CA TRP A 202 6.02 5.87 -11.59
C TRP A 202 6.92 4.88 -12.32
N PHE A 203 8.18 4.72 -11.91
CA PHE A 203 9.10 3.78 -12.56
C PHE A 203 8.58 2.34 -12.52
N VAL A 204 7.94 1.94 -11.43
CA VAL A 204 7.33 0.60 -11.31
C VAL A 204 6.02 0.53 -12.09
N SER A 205 5.14 1.52 -11.95
CA SER A 205 3.81 1.55 -12.56
C SER A 205 3.85 1.68 -14.09
N LYS A 206 4.84 2.37 -14.64
CA LYS A 206 5.00 2.59 -16.09
C LYS A 206 4.89 1.30 -16.92
N PHE A 207 5.51 0.21 -16.46
CA PHE A 207 5.45 -1.06 -17.17
C PHE A 207 4.03 -1.64 -17.18
N ARG A 208 3.30 -1.49 -16.09
CA ARG A 208 1.90 -1.93 -15.98
C ARG A 208 0.99 -1.07 -16.86
N VAL A 209 1.15 0.24 -16.80
CA VAL A 209 0.44 1.19 -17.69
C VAL A 209 0.65 0.81 -19.16
N VAL A 210 1.89 0.52 -19.59
CA VAL A 210 2.17 0.10 -20.98
C VAL A 210 1.47 -1.21 -21.32
N ALA A 211 1.53 -2.20 -20.42
CA ALA A 211 0.91 -3.50 -20.63
C ALA A 211 -0.61 -3.35 -20.80
N ASP A 212 -1.25 -2.61 -19.90
CA ASP A 212 -2.69 -2.40 -19.92
C ASP A 212 -3.15 -1.54 -21.09
N LEU A 213 -2.41 -0.49 -21.46
CA LEU A 213 -2.73 0.30 -22.65
C LEU A 213 -2.65 -0.51 -23.95
N ARG A 214 -1.69 -1.43 -24.07
CA ARG A 214 -1.57 -2.33 -25.23
C ARG A 214 -2.75 -3.32 -25.34
N GLU A 215 -3.30 -3.70 -24.21
CA GLU A 215 -4.34 -4.70 -24.16
C GLU A 215 -5.74 -4.11 -24.20
N LEU A 216 -5.93 -2.93 -23.60
CA LEU A 216 -7.23 -2.28 -23.42
C LEU A 216 -7.53 -1.18 -24.44
N SER A 217 -6.56 -0.85 -25.29
CA SER A 217 -6.74 0.17 -26.31
C SER A 217 -6.27 -0.32 -27.68
N ASP A 218 -6.81 0.26 -28.76
CA ASP A 218 -6.42 -0.02 -30.14
C ASP A 218 -5.10 0.73 -30.53
N LEU A 219 -4.33 1.15 -29.54
CA LEU A 219 -3.11 1.92 -29.76
C LEU A 219 -1.97 1.02 -30.26
N LYS A 220 -1.41 1.39 -31.41
CA LYS A 220 -0.24 0.72 -32.00
C LYS A 220 1.07 1.21 -31.41
N THR A 221 1.09 2.46 -30.99
CA THR A 221 2.32 3.11 -30.47
C THR A 221 1.98 3.97 -29.27
N ILE A 222 2.74 3.81 -28.20
CA ILE A 222 2.66 4.62 -26.99
C ILE A 222 4.02 5.28 -26.78
N ARG A 223 4.03 6.60 -26.67
CA ARG A 223 5.22 7.39 -26.37
C ARG A 223 5.05 8.11 -25.06
N PHE A 224 6.02 7.98 -24.19
CA PHE A 224 6.12 8.82 -22.99
C PHE A 224 7.13 9.92 -23.25
N ILE A 225 6.71 11.16 -23.03
CA ILE A 225 7.51 12.35 -23.30
C ILE A 225 7.80 13.02 -21.97
N GLU A 226 9.10 13.11 -21.66
CA GLU A 226 9.60 13.85 -20.49
C GLU A 226 10.23 15.14 -21.01
N GLU A 227 9.74 16.28 -20.56
CA GLU A 227 10.24 17.59 -20.98
C GLU A 227 11.09 18.19 -19.86
N TYR A 228 12.32 18.58 -20.21
CA TYR A 228 13.26 19.25 -19.30
C TYR A 228 13.51 20.66 -19.77
N GLU A 229 12.77 21.62 -19.21
CA GLU A 229 12.94 23.03 -19.55
C GLU A 229 14.14 23.61 -18.77
N LYS A 230 14.94 24.44 -19.46
CA LYS A 230 15.95 25.25 -18.79
C LYS A 230 15.22 26.34 -17.98
N LYS A 231 15.28 26.26 -16.67
CA LYS A 231 14.78 27.32 -15.80
C LYS A 231 15.59 28.58 -16.10
N GLU A 232 14.97 29.56 -16.74
CA GLU A 232 15.53 30.90 -16.80
C GLU A 232 15.58 31.42 -15.38
N THR A 233 16.79 31.63 -14.87
CA THR A 233 17.00 32.35 -13.62
C THR A 233 16.47 33.75 -13.87
N LYS A 234 15.27 34.09 -13.38
CA LYS A 234 14.83 35.46 -13.28
C LYS A 234 15.89 36.19 -12.47
N ALA A 235 16.67 37.02 -13.16
CA ALA A 235 17.60 37.91 -12.51
C ALA A 235 16.77 38.75 -11.53
N GLU A 236 17.08 38.64 -10.25
CA GLU A 236 16.56 39.54 -9.24
C GLU A 236 16.90 40.98 -9.68
N PRO A 237 15.95 41.92 -9.64
CA PRO A 237 16.25 43.31 -9.97
C PRO A 237 17.29 43.79 -8.95
N LYS A 238 18.48 44.16 -9.46
CA LYS A 238 19.49 44.86 -8.68
C LYS A 238 18.85 46.04 -7.98
N ALA A 239 18.71 45.95 -6.68
CA ALA A 239 18.40 47.07 -5.82
C ALA A 239 19.55 48.07 -5.96
N GLU A 240 19.24 49.22 -6.52
CA GLU A 240 20.15 50.39 -6.58
C GLU A 240 20.60 50.75 -5.17
N ALA A 241 21.89 50.63 -4.96
CA ALA A 241 22.57 51.12 -3.77
C ALA A 241 22.48 52.64 -3.74
N LYS A 242 21.59 53.18 -2.94
CA LYS A 242 21.69 54.58 -2.51
C LYS A 242 22.73 54.66 -1.41
N GLU A 243 23.85 55.28 -1.76
CA GLU A 243 24.86 55.77 -0.79
C GLU A 243 24.18 56.69 0.27
N ALA A 244 24.27 56.27 1.53
CA ALA A 244 24.04 57.20 2.63
C ALA A 244 25.27 57.15 3.54
N LYS A 245 25.90 58.31 3.61
CA LYS A 245 27.10 58.69 4.35
C LYS A 245 27.03 58.32 5.82
N VAL A 246 28.18 57.79 6.26
CA VAL A 246 28.56 57.59 7.68
C VAL A 246 28.73 58.94 8.39
N PRO A 247 28.48 59.02 9.73
CA PRO A 247 29.54 59.52 10.59
C PRO A 247 29.89 58.54 11.72
N ALA A 248 31.20 58.44 11.93
CA ALA A 248 31.85 57.72 12.98
C ALA A 248 31.74 58.41 14.35
N LYS A 249 31.64 57.62 15.41
CA LYS A 249 32.28 57.81 16.74
C LYS A 249 32.06 56.56 17.53
N ALA A 250 33.16 55.80 17.74
CA ALA A 250 33.97 55.69 18.96
C ALA A 250 33.15 55.17 20.19
N ALA A 251 33.48 54.14 20.84
CA ALA A 251 34.69 53.61 21.43
C ALA A 251 34.37 52.34 22.24
N LYS A 252 35.29 51.38 22.23
CA LYS A 252 35.82 50.60 23.35
C LYS A 252 34.86 49.87 24.31
N GLU A 253 34.97 48.55 24.36
CA GLU A 253 35.58 47.76 25.46
C GLU A 253 35.46 46.26 25.13
N ALA A 254 36.49 45.61 24.94
CA ALA A 254 37.32 44.62 25.62
C ALA A 254 36.61 43.34 26.09
N LEU A 255 37.01 42.26 25.46
CA LEU A 255 37.17 40.84 25.76
C LEU A 255 37.10 40.42 27.26
N PRO A 256 36.88 39.14 27.66
CA PRO A 256 37.76 38.06 27.22
C PRO A 256 37.11 36.69 26.94
N VAL A 257 37.85 35.94 26.19
CA VAL A 257 37.95 34.51 25.92
C VAL A 257 37.88 33.66 27.19
N GLU A 258 37.15 32.56 27.14
CA GLU A 258 37.56 31.36 27.86
C GLU A 258 37.19 30.07 27.09
N ALA A 259 38.26 29.36 26.74
CA ALA A 259 38.30 28.06 26.15
C ALA A 259 38.21 26.98 27.24
N ALA A 260 37.40 25.99 27.10
CA ALA A 260 37.48 24.79 27.91
C ALA A 260 37.45 23.54 27.05
N THR A 261 38.64 23.10 26.75
CA THR A 261 38.99 21.75 26.30
C THR A 261 38.58 20.70 27.34
N LYS A 262 37.94 19.60 26.96
CA LYS A 262 38.00 18.34 27.70
C LYS A 262 38.31 17.18 26.80
N LYS A 263 39.44 16.56 27.14
CA LYS A 263 40.05 15.35 26.58
C LYS A 263 39.26 14.07 26.89
N PRO A 264 39.56 12.98 26.18
CA PRO A 264 38.85 11.72 26.20
C PRO A 264 39.23 10.83 27.38
N ARG A 265 38.28 10.07 27.90
CA ARG A 265 38.51 9.08 28.94
C ARG A 265 38.74 7.68 28.40
N LYS A 266 39.83 7.12 28.88
CA LYS A 266 40.47 5.85 28.58
C LYS A 266 39.57 4.62 28.90
N ARG A 267 39.68 3.66 28.04
CA ARG A 267 39.55 2.21 28.16
C ARG A 267 40.12 1.66 29.47
N ALA A 268 39.35 0.82 30.14
CA ALA A 268 39.89 -0.10 31.15
C ALA A 268 39.56 -1.55 30.74
N THR A 269 40.60 -2.28 30.55
CA THR A 269 40.72 -3.71 30.32
C THR A 269 40.84 -4.46 31.63
N ALA A 270 40.53 -5.75 31.53
CA ALA A 270 40.89 -6.86 32.45
C ALA A 270 39.74 -7.29 33.37
N THR A 271 39.41 -8.56 33.60
CA THR A 271 40.30 -9.72 33.67
C THR A 271 39.48 -11.01 33.61
N LYS A 272 40.10 -12.02 33.07
CA LYS A 272 39.75 -13.44 33.09
C LYS A 272 39.46 -14.01 34.47
N ALA A 273 38.49 -14.90 34.57
CA ALA A 273 38.60 -16.10 35.39
C ALA A 273 37.71 -17.27 34.86
N LYS A 274 38.34 -18.33 34.52
CA LYS A 274 37.93 -19.73 34.51
C LYS A 274 38.82 -20.40 35.52
N PRO A 275 38.60 -21.63 36.06
CA PRO A 275 37.72 -22.76 35.69
C PRO A 275 37.21 -23.60 36.89
N ALA A 276 36.57 -24.72 36.57
CA ALA A 276 36.42 -26.02 37.24
C ALA A 276 34.94 -26.38 37.37
N GLY A 277 34.37 -27.49 36.89
CA GLY A 277 34.90 -28.83 36.67
C GLY A 277 34.08 -29.84 37.44
N LYS A 278 33.67 -30.91 36.76
CA LYS A 278 33.11 -32.21 37.22
C LYS A 278 31.65 -32.40 36.79
N ALA A 279 31.43 -33.26 35.84
CA ALA A 279 31.52 -34.71 35.74
C ALA A 279 30.20 -35.41 36.08
N ARG A 280 29.61 -36.01 35.04
CA ARG A 280 29.12 -37.36 34.92
C ARG A 280 27.99 -37.82 35.82
N THR A 281 26.88 -38.22 35.23
CA THR A 281 26.40 -39.60 35.25
C THR A 281 25.41 -39.86 34.11
N GLU A 282 25.72 -40.87 33.36
CA GLU A 282 24.86 -41.65 32.46
C GLU A 282 23.86 -42.44 33.33
N GLU A 283 22.60 -42.53 32.87
CA GLU A 283 21.70 -43.62 33.24
C GLU A 283 20.67 -43.78 32.12
N GLU A 284 20.90 -44.76 31.37
CA GLU A 284 20.20 -45.92 30.83
C GLU A 284 18.72 -45.74 30.49
N LEU A 285 18.45 -46.05 29.20
CA LEU A 285 17.17 -46.47 28.62
C LEU A 285 16.72 -47.84 29.20
N PRO A 286 15.43 -48.14 29.17
CA PRO A 286 15.07 -49.44 28.63
C PRO A 286 14.11 -49.33 27.41
N ALA A 287 14.36 -50.31 26.55
CA ALA A 287 13.68 -50.56 25.29
C ALA A 287 12.34 -51.31 25.47
N SER A 288 11.55 -51.19 24.39
CA SER A 288 10.60 -52.15 23.82
C SER A 288 9.38 -52.58 24.61
N GLU A 289 8.20 -52.34 24.03
CA GLU A 289 7.28 -53.46 23.81
C GLU A 289 6.35 -53.20 22.62
N LYS A 290 6.09 -54.29 21.94
CA LYS A 290 5.47 -54.46 20.64
C LYS A 290 3.98 -54.23 20.65
N ALA A 291 3.47 -53.93 19.46
CA ALA A 291 2.07 -54.02 19.04
C ALA A 291 1.44 -55.40 19.28
N PRO A 292 0.12 -55.50 19.29
CA PRO A 292 -0.47 -56.49 18.39
C PRO A 292 -1.53 -55.88 17.42
N GLU A 293 -1.51 -56.53 16.27
CA GLU A 293 -2.51 -56.55 15.21
C GLU A 293 -3.87 -57.10 15.68
N GLU A 294 -4.84 -56.87 14.79
CA GLU A 294 -6.10 -57.55 14.54
C GLU A 294 -7.36 -57.17 15.39
N LEU A 295 -8.34 -56.57 14.78
CA LEU A 295 -9.50 -57.12 14.04
C LEU A 295 -10.34 -56.00 13.42
#